data_78b45f4442fbe839234ac1f441d37641
#
_entry.id   78b45f4442fbe839234ac1f441d37641
#
_cell.length_a   1.000
_cell.length_b   1.000
_cell.length_c   1.000
_cell.angle_alpha   90.00
_cell.angle_beta   90.00
_cell.angle_gamma   90.00
#
_symmetry.space_group_name_H-M   'P 1'
#
loop_
_entity.id
_entity.type
_entity.pdbx_description
1 polymer ?
#
loop_
_entity_poly.entity_id
_entity_poly.type
_entity_poly.pdbx_seq_one_letter_code
_entity_poly.pdbx_strand_id
1 'polypeptide(L)'
;MKKVLAIGEMLLRLSPEDYKMIIQPTTDKLEMFYGGAELNISVDLSNFGIKTGYLTKVPDNSLGHKGIKYLQYYGVDTSNIKIGGERLGIYFLEKGYSVRSSSVIYDRKYSSFSEIELTDNEITEILKNYDIVFLSGITVAVSEKTFELS
;
A
#
# COMPACT_ATOMS: atom_id res chain seq x y z
N MET A 1 -17.35 18.02 -6.61
CA MET A 1 -15.90 17.83 -6.37
C MET A 1 -15.54 16.44 -6.90
N LYS A 2 -14.50 16.34 -7.71
CA LYS A 2 -14.08 15.05 -8.29
C LYS A 2 -13.60 14.10 -7.19
N LYS A 3 -13.89 12.81 -7.36
CA LYS A 3 -13.47 11.73 -6.47
C LYS A 3 -12.41 10.88 -7.15
N VAL A 4 -11.36 10.51 -6.44
CA VAL A 4 -10.25 9.70 -6.94
C VAL A 4 -10.27 8.33 -6.27
N LEU A 5 -10.14 7.26 -7.05
CA LEU A 5 -9.87 5.91 -6.55
C LEU A 5 -8.40 5.59 -6.81
N ALA A 6 -7.65 5.30 -5.78
CA ALA A 6 -6.31 4.73 -5.90
C ALA A 6 -6.38 3.21 -5.75
N ILE A 7 -5.76 2.48 -6.68
CA ILE A 7 -5.74 1.00 -6.68
C ILE A 7 -4.29 0.53 -6.56
N GLY A 8 -3.96 -0.15 -5.47
CA GLY A 8 -2.59 -0.58 -5.29
C GLY A 8 -2.32 -1.35 -4.00
N GLU A 9 -1.08 -1.80 -3.85
CA GLU A 9 -0.68 -2.58 -2.71
C GLU A 9 -0.34 -1.70 -1.50
N MET A 10 -0.96 -2.03 -0.37
CA MET A 10 -0.53 -1.52 0.93
C MET A 10 0.67 -2.34 1.40
N LEU A 11 1.81 -1.71 1.54
CA LEU A 11 3.04 -2.32 2.01
C LEU A 11 3.37 -1.90 3.46
N LEU A 12 3.96 -2.83 4.20
CA LEU A 12 4.58 -2.54 5.48
C LEU A 12 6.05 -2.20 5.24
N ARG A 13 6.44 -0.96 5.55
CA ARG A 13 7.84 -0.53 5.53
C ARG A 13 8.46 -0.74 6.89
N LEU A 14 9.58 -1.44 6.93
CA LEU A 14 10.43 -1.59 8.11
C LEU A 14 11.76 -0.88 7.87
N SER A 15 12.17 -0.02 8.79
CA SER A 15 13.37 0.81 8.62
C SER A 15 14.16 0.81 9.93
N PRO A 16 15.47 0.58 9.89
CA PRO A 16 16.30 0.81 11.08
C PRO A 16 16.18 2.23 11.59
N GLU A 17 16.30 2.41 12.88
CA GLU A 17 16.41 3.73 13.50
C GLU A 17 17.63 4.48 12.95
N ASP A 18 17.51 5.78 12.86
CA ASP A 18 18.55 6.66 12.33
C ASP A 18 19.01 6.25 10.91
N TYR A 19 20.29 6.12 10.72
CA TYR A 19 20.92 5.71 9.45
C TYR A 19 21.65 4.37 9.57
N LYS A 20 21.25 3.53 10.53
CA LYS A 20 21.81 2.18 10.73
C LYS A 20 21.52 1.30 9.52
N MET A 21 22.37 0.31 9.32
CA MET A 21 22.19 -0.73 8.31
C MET A 21 21.68 -2.01 8.98
N ILE A 22 20.84 -2.76 8.30
CA ILE A 22 20.28 -4.02 8.82
C ILE A 22 21.40 -5.04 9.12
N ILE A 23 22.47 -5.03 8.30
CA ILE A 23 23.60 -5.94 8.49
C ILE A 23 24.41 -5.68 9.77
N GLN A 24 24.26 -4.52 10.41
CA GLN A 24 24.98 -4.21 11.65
C GLN A 24 24.46 -5.05 12.81
N PRO A 25 25.32 -5.77 13.57
CA PRO A 25 24.88 -6.60 14.69
C PRO A 25 24.13 -5.85 15.79
N THR A 26 24.30 -4.53 15.87
CA THR A 26 23.63 -3.66 16.85
C THR A 26 22.30 -3.10 16.36
N THR A 27 21.83 -3.49 15.17
CA THR A 27 20.53 -3.09 14.64
C THR A 27 19.47 -4.08 15.10
N ASP A 28 18.92 -3.83 16.27
CA ASP A 28 17.94 -4.68 16.96
C ASP A 28 16.52 -4.09 16.96
N LYS A 29 16.33 -2.90 16.38
CA LYS A 29 15.04 -2.21 16.29
C LYS A 29 14.74 -1.75 14.88
N LEU A 30 13.49 -1.94 14.47
CA LEU A 30 12.95 -1.46 13.22
C LEU A 30 11.69 -0.62 13.46
N GLU A 31 11.68 0.57 12.93
CA GLU A 31 10.47 1.41 12.87
C GLU A 31 9.52 0.87 11.80
N MET A 32 8.22 0.89 12.09
CA MET A 32 7.18 0.36 11.23
C MET A 32 6.31 1.48 10.67
N PHE A 33 6.16 1.52 9.35
CA PHE A 33 5.33 2.47 8.63
C PHE A 33 4.48 1.76 7.58
N TYR A 34 3.36 2.37 7.19
CA TYR A 34 2.63 1.95 5.99
C TYR A 34 3.11 2.75 4.79
N GLY A 35 3.18 2.11 3.62
CA GLY A 35 3.62 2.72 2.38
C GLY A 35 3.03 2.01 1.17
N GLY A 36 3.42 2.47 0.01
CA GLY A 36 2.93 2.08 -1.31
C GLY A 36 2.69 3.34 -2.13
N ALA A 37 2.96 3.31 -3.43
CA ALA A 37 2.82 4.50 -4.27
C ALA A 37 1.40 5.04 -4.24
N GLU A 38 0.42 4.17 -4.46
CA GLU A 38 -1.00 4.52 -4.47
C GLU A 38 -1.52 4.89 -3.08
N LEU A 39 -1.01 4.24 -2.02
CA LEU A 39 -1.34 4.59 -0.65
C LEU A 39 -0.88 6.02 -0.33
N ASN A 40 0.36 6.35 -0.66
CA ASN A 40 0.90 7.70 -0.42
C ASN A 40 0.10 8.76 -1.17
N ILE A 41 -0.19 8.53 -2.46
CA ILE A 41 -1.02 9.44 -3.27
C ILE A 41 -2.42 9.61 -2.67
N SER A 42 -3.04 8.52 -2.19
CA SER A 42 -4.39 8.63 -1.59
C SER A 42 -4.40 9.48 -0.32
N VAL A 43 -3.37 9.34 0.50
CA VAL A 43 -3.18 10.18 1.71
C VAL A 43 -2.91 11.63 1.34
N ASP A 44 -2.01 11.88 0.38
CA ASP A 44 -1.68 13.24 -0.05
C ASP A 44 -2.89 13.96 -0.65
N LEU A 45 -3.63 13.30 -1.54
CA LEU A 45 -4.86 13.85 -2.11
C LEU A 45 -5.91 14.17 -1.04
N SER A 46 -6.07 13.28 -0.06
CA SER A 46 -6.98 13.51 1.07
C SER A 46 -6.55 14.72 1.90
N ASN A 47 -5.25 14.88 2.17
CA ASN A 47 -4.71 16.07 2.86
C ASN A 47 -4.95 17.36 2.08
N PHE A 48 -5.03 17.32 0.75
CA PHE A 48 -5.44 18.45 -0.11
C PHE A 48 -6.95 18.65 -0.19
N GLY A 49 -7.73 17.90 0.58
CA GLY A 49 -9.19 18.00 0.61
C GLY A 49 -9.90 17.34 -0.57
N ILE A 50 -9.22 16.52 -1.35
CA ILE A 50 -9.80 15.75 -2.44
C ILE A 50 -10.38 14.45 -1.88
N LYS A 51 -11.65 14.14 -2.21
CA LYS A 51 -12.27 12.88 -1.81
C LYS A 51 -11.57 11.71 -2.48
N THR A 52 -10.94 10.85 -1.69
CA THR A 52 -10.12 9.75 -2.18
C THR A 52 -10.57 8.44 -1.55
N GLY A 53 -10.75 7.41 -2.35
CA GLY A 53 -10.93 6.03 -1.92
C GLY A 53 -9.70 5.18 -2.23
N TYR A 54 -9.57 4.07 -1.56
CA TYR A 54 -8.46 3.13 -1.76
C TYR A 54 -8.98 1.71 -1.95
N LEU A 55 -8.59 1.09 -3.06
CA LEU A 55 -8.87 -0.30 -3.38
C LEU A 55 -7.60 -1.13 -3.23
N THR A 56 -7.64 -2.06 -2.31
CA THR A 56 -6.57 -3.00 -2.01
C THR A 56 -7.13 -4.25 -1.34
N LYS A 57 -6.28 -5.24 -1.08
CA LYS A 57 -6.60 -6.39 -0.25
C LYS A 57 -5.56 -6.53 0.85
N VAL A 58 -6.02 -6.69 2.09
CA VAL A 58 -5.17 -6.82 3.27
C VAL A 58 -5.54 -8.07 4.08
N PRO A 59 -4.60 -8.68 4.81
CA PRO A 59 -4.90 -9.85 5.62
C PRO A 59 -5.81 -9.50 6.81
N ASP A 60 -6.60 -10.49 7.26
CA ASP A 60 -7.45 -10.39 8.44
C ASP A 60 -6.61 -10.58 9.72
N ASN A 61 -5.78 -9.60 10.03
CA ASN A 61 -4.96 -9.56 11.23
C ASN A 61 -4.68 -8.13 11.69
N SER A 62 -3.99 -7.99 12.82
CA SER A 62 -3.70 -6.69 13.44
C SER A 62 -2.93 -5.73 12.51
N LEU A 63 -2.06 -6.25 11.62
CA LEU A 63 -1.31 -5.41 10.67
C LEU A 63 -2.24 -4.88 9.58
N GLY A 64 -3.07 -5.73 8.98
CA GLY A 64 -4.06 -5.31 7.98
C GLY A 64 -5.04 -4.28 8.55
N HIS A 65 -5.61 -4.57 9.71
CA HIS A 65 -6.55 -3.65 10.38
C HIS A 65 -5.91 -2.32 10.79
N LYS A 66 -4.65 -2.33 11.25
CA LYS A 66 -3.92 -1.09 11.54
C LYS A 66 -3.70 -0.26 10.28
N GLY A 67 -3.42 -0.90 9.14
CA GLY A 67 -3.29 -0.21 7.85
C GLY A 67 -4.60 0.46 7.42
N ILE A 68 -5.74 -0.21 7.59
CA ILE A 68 -7.06 0.40 7.34
C ILE A 68 -7.27 1.63 8.23
N LYS A 69 -7.00 1.51 9.54
CA LYS A 69 -7.10 2.64 10.48
C LYS A 69 -6.15 3.79 10.14
N TYR A 70 -4.97 3.49 9.61
CA TYR A 70 -4.02 4.50 9.13
C TYR A 70 -4.64 5.33 8.00
N LEU A 71 -5.23 4.70 6.99
CA LEU A 71 -5.91 5.39 5.90
C LEU A 71 -7.12 6.21 6.41
N GLN A 72 -7.93 5.65 7.29
CA GLN A 72 -9.09 6.33 7.90
C GLN A 72 -8.67 7.57 8.69
N TYR A 73 -7.54 7.51 9.40
CA TYR A 73 -6.99 8.65 10.13
C TYR A 73 -6.70 9.85 9.21
N TYR A 74 -6.27 9.57 7.96
CA TYR A 74 -6.06 10.59 6.93
C TYR A 74 -7.30 10.90 6.09
N GLY A 75 -8.47 10.38 6.44
CA GLY A 75 -9.73 10.68 5.76
C GLY A 75 -9.92 9.99 4.41
N VAL A 76 -9.12 8.96 4.11
CA VAL A 76 -9.30 8.14 2.90
C VAL A 76 -10.46 7.16 3.11
N ASP A 77 -11.35 7.07 2.12
CA ASP A 77 -12.44 6.08 2.11
C ASP A 77 -11.88 4.66 1.94
N THR A 78 -12.14 3.81 2.94
CA THR A 78 -11.66 2.44 3.02
C THR A 78 -12.74 1.40 2.71
N SER A 79 -13.92 1.82 2.24
CA SER A 79 -15.07 0.94 1.99
C SER A 79 -14.80 -0.13 0.91
N ASN A 80 -13.84 0.14 0.02
CA ASN A 80 -13.47 -0.79 -1.05
C ASN A 80 -12.30 -1.72 -0.68
N ILE A 81 -11.76 -1.64 0.54
CA ILE A 81 -10.69 -2.53 0.96
C ILE A 81 -11.24 -3.93 1.19
N LYS A 82 -10.66 -4.90 0.50
CA LYS A 82 -10.97 -6.32 0.69
C LYS A 82 -10.13 -6.89 1.83
N ILE A 83 -10.73 -7.76 2.63
CA ILE A 83 -10.05 -8.46 3.73
C ILE A 83 -9.89 -9.92 3.35
N GLY A 84 -8.66 -10.44 3.48
CA GLY A 84 -8.32 -11.82 3.17
C GLY A 84 -6.87 -11.97 2.72
N GLY A 85 -6.47 -13.21 2.44
CA GLY A 85 -5.06 -13.54 2.21
C GLY A 85 -4.29 -13.64 3.53
N GLU A 86 -3.00 -13.93 3.46
CA GLU A 86 -2.22 -14.29 4.66
C GLU A 86 -1.33 -13.16 5.18
N ARG A 87 -0.83 -12.27 4.29
CA ARG A 87 0.19 -11.28 4.69
C ARG A 87 0.13 -9.98 3.90
N LEU A 88 0.61 -8.92 4.50
CA LEU A 88 1.02 -7.71 3.75
C LEU A 88 2.37 -7.98 3.05
N GLY A 89 2.58 -7.36 1.91
CA GLY A 89 3.91 -7.21 1.37
C GLY A 89 4.76 -6.32 2.30
N ILE A 90 6.03 -6.67 2.45
CA ILE A 90 6.96 -5.95 3.31
C ILE A 90 8.12 -5.44 2.45
N TYR A 91 8.63 -4.27 2.79
CA TYR A 91 9.95 -3.86 2.34
C TYR A 91 10.77 -3.26 3.48
N PHE A 92 12.06 -3.52 3.42
CA PHE A 92 13.02 -2.96 4.35
C PHE A 92 13.71 -1.78 3.67
N LEU A 93 13.72 -0.63 4.33
CA LEU A 93 14.37 0.58 3.83
C LEU A 93 15.54 0.95 4.72
N GLU A 94 16.75 0.83 4.21
CA GLU A 94 17.95 1.44 4.79
C GLU A 94 18.10 2.85 4.25
N LYS A 95 17.97 3.84 5.14
CA LYS A 95 18.11 5.26 4.74
C LYS A 95 19.56 5.56 4.34
N GLY A 96 19.72 6.24 3.22
CA GLY A 96 21.03 6.74 2.79
C GLY A 96 21.57 7.81 3.74
N TYR A 97 22.90 7.93 3.80
CA TYR A 97 23.56 8.98 4.55
C TYR A 97 24.84 9.42 3.85
N SER A 98 25.01 10.72 3.66
CA SER A 98 26.13 11.31 2.92
C SER A 98 26.26 10.68 1.52
N VAL A 99 27.39 10.04 1.22
CA VAL A 99 27.65 9.39 -0.08
C VAL A 99 27.01 8.01 -0.22
N ARG A 100 26.45 7.46 0.85
CA ARG A 100 25.76 6.16 0.82
C ARG A 100 24.32 6.33 0.34
N SER A 101 23.98 5.67 -0.75
CA SER A 101 22.59 5.62 -1.24
C SER A 101 21.68 4.85 -0.29
N SER A 102 20.38 5.13 -0.37
CA SER A 102 19.36 4.28 0.27
C SER A 102 19.32 2.89 -0.40
N SER A 103 19.02 1.87 0.37
CA SER A 103 18.83 0.49 -0.10
C SER A 103 17.45 -0.01 0.26
N VAL A 104 16.83 -0.78 -0.63
CA VAL A 104 15.51 -1.37 -0.43
C VAL A 104 15.57 -2.87 -0.68
N ILE A 105 15.05 -3.65 0.29
CA ILE A 105 14.88 -5.10 0.17
C ILE A 105 13.38 -5.39 0.19
N TYR A 106 12.87 -6.04 -0.86
CA TYR A 106 11.46 -6.41 -0.94
C TYR A 106 11.23 -7.85 -0.50
N ASP A 107 10.23 -8.03 0.36
CA ASP A 107 9.62 -9.32 0.72
C ASP A 107 8.11 -9.20 0.53
N ARG A 108 7.63 -9.31 -0.72
CA ARG A 108 6.24 -9.06 -1.09
C ARG A 108 5.56 -10.15 -1.89
N LYS A 109 6.24 -11.29 -2.14
CA LYS A 109 5.61 -12.42 -2.82
C LYS A 109 4.43 -12.95 -2.03
N TYR A 110 3.37 -13.34 -2.73
CA TYR A 110 2.15 -13.90 -2.13
C TYR A 110 1.51 -12.99 -1.08
N SER A 111 1.62 -11.68 -1.27
CA SER A 111 0.89 -10.72 -0.45
C SER A 111 -0.61 -10.82 -0.72
N SER A 112 -1.42 -10.41 0.25
CA SER A 112 -2.88 -10.40 0.08
C SER A 112 -3.32 -9.64 -1.17
N PHE A 113 -2.66 -8.52 -1.49
CA PHE A 113 -2.97 -7.75 -2.69
C PHE A 113 -2.60 -8.50 -3.98
N SER A 114 -1.50 -9.24 -4.02
CA SER A 114 -1.12 -10.03 -5.20
C SER A 114 -2.13 -11.12 -5.56
N GLU A 115 -3.00 -11.46 -4.61
CA GLU A 115 -4.08 -12.44 -4.75
C GLU A 115 -5.47 -11.79 -4.79
N ILE A 116 -5.56 -10.50 -5.12
CA ILE A 116 -6.84 -9.83 -5.24
C ILE A 116 -7.61 -10.37 -6.43
N GLU A 117 -8.88 -10.65 -6.23
CA GLU A 117 -9.80 -11.06 -7.28
C GLU A 117 -11.08 -10.23 -7.13
N LEU A 118 -11.53 -9.67 -8.22
CA LEU A 118 -12.79 -8.94 -8.32
C LEU A 118 -13.50 -9.38 -9.60
N THR A 119 -14.80 -9.57 -9.50
CA THR A 119 -15.63 -9.80 -10.68
C THR A 119 -15.81 -8.49 -11.47
N ASP A 120 -16.08 -8.58 -12.76
CA ASP A 120 -16.36 -7.42 -13.63
C ASP A 120 -17.51 -6.56 -13.06
N ASN A 121 -18.48 -7.18 -12.43
CA ASN A 121 -19.58 -6.47 -11.79
C ASN A 121 -19.10 -5.69 -10.56
N GLU A 122 -18.28 -6.29 -9.70
CA GLU A 122 -17.75 -5.61 -8.51
C GLU A 122 -16.90 -4.39 -8.89
N ILE A 123 -15.97 -4.55 -9.85
CA ILE A 123 -15.13 -3.44 -10.27
C ILE A 123 -15.97 -2.34 -10.93
N THR A 124 -16.95 -2.70 -11.74
CA THR A 124 -17.85 -1.73 -12.38
C THR A 124 -18.65 -0.94 -11.33
N GLU A 125 -19.20 -1.60 -10.30
CA GLU A 125 -19.91 -0.91 -9.23
C GLU A 125 -19.02 0.00 -8.40
N ILE A 126 -17.77 -0.39 -8.17
CA ILE A 126 -16.78 0.47 -7.49
C ILE A 126 -16.50 1.71 -8.35
N LEU A 127 -16.14 1.51 -9.62
CA LEU A 127 -15.73 2.58 -10.53
C LEU A 127 -16.80 3.65 -10.75
N LYS A 128 -18.10 3.29 -10.75
CA LYS A 128 -19.21 4.25 -10.87
C LYS A 128 -19.20 5.37 -9.81
N ASN A 129 -18.53 5.15 -8.69
CA ASN A 129 -18.49 6.10 -7.58
C ASN A 129 -17.33 7.10 -7.66
N TYR A 130 -16.46 6.98 -8.67
CA TYR A 130 -15.24 7.77 -8.81
C TYR A 130 -15.11 8.38 -10.20
N ASP A 131 -14.50 9.56 -10.28
CA ASP A 131 -14.28 10.30 -11.54
C ASP A 131 -12.91 10.01 -12.15
N ILE A 132 -11.95 9.59 -11.33
CA ILE A 132 -10.56 9.36 -11.71
C ILE A 132 -10.08 8.09 -11.02
N VAL A 133 -9.36 7.25 -11.76
CA VAL A 133 -8.65 6.09 -11.22
C VAL A 133 -7.15 6.35 -11.33
N PHE A 134 -6.44 6.11 -10.24
CA PHE A 134 -4.99 6.17 -10.19
C PHE A 134 -4.42 4.79 -9.86
N LEU A 135 -3.53 4.32 -10.70
CA LEU A 135 -2.71 3.12 -10.46
C LEU A 135 -1.32 3.35 -11.05
N SER A 136 -0.30 2.73 -10.49
CA SER A 136 1.07 2.82 -11.01
C SER A 136 1.46 1.54 -11.75
N GLY A 137 2.56 1.61 -12.50
CA GLY A 137 3.10 0.44 -13.21
C GLY A 137 3.49 -0.72 -12.27
N ILE A 138 3.73 -0.44 -11.00
CA ILE A 138 3.99 -1.47 -9.98
C ILE A 138 2.74 -2.32 -9.75
N THR A 139 1.56 -1.72 -9.66
CA THR A 139 0.29 -2.43 -9.48
C THR A 139 0.08 -3.46 -10.59
N VAL A 140 0.31 -3.05 -11.83
CA VAL A 140 0.23 -3.93 -13.01
C VAL A 140 1.23 -5.09 -12.95
N ALA A 141 2.42 -4.86 -12.39
CA ALA A 141 3.53 -5.80 -12.39
C ALA A 141 3.57 -6.76 -11.18
N VAL A 142 2.66 -6.62 -10.21
CA VAL A 142 2.70 -7.43 -8.96
C VAL A 142 2.35 -8.89 -9.22
N SER A 143 1.31 -9.17 -10.01
CA SER A 143 0.86 -10.52 -10.38
C SER A 143 -0.01 -10.49 -11.64
N GLU A 144 -0.32 -11.65 -12.22
CA GLU A 144 -1.28 -11.77 -13.33
C GLU A 144 -2.67 -11.24 -12.92
N LYS A 145 -3.11 -11.53 -11.69
CA LYS A 145 -4.41 -11.05 -11.18
C LYS A 145 -4.49 -9.53 -11.09
N THR A 146 -3.40 -8.87 -10.68
CA THR A 146 -3.36 -7.41 -10.63
C THR A 146 -3.20 -6.79 -12.01
N PHE A 147 -2.61 -7.48 -12.96
CA PHE A 147 -2.61 -7.09 -14.36
C PHE A 147 -4.02 -7.13 -14.96
N GLU A 148 -4.80 -8.18 -14.72
CA GLU A 148 -6.20 -8.27 -15.16
C GLU A 148 -7.09 -7.21 -14.53
N LEU A 149 -6.79 -6.77 -13.30
CA LEU A 149 -7.50 -5.71 -12.58
C LEU A 149 -7.24 -4.33 -13.18
N SER A 150 -6.14 -4.13 -13.89
CA SER A 150 -5.69 -2.83 -14.39
C SER A 150 -6.18 -2.51 -15.82
#